data_2139e2ccc961f977a96e5c860eb3d3b5
#
_entry.id   2139e2ccc961f977a96e5c860eb3d3b5
#
_cell.length_a   1.000
_cell.length_b   1.000
_cell.length_c   1.000
_cell.angle_alpha   90.00
_cell.angle_beta   90.00
_cell.angle_gamma   90.00
#
_symmetry.space_group_name_H-M   'P 1'
#
loop_
_entity.id
_entity.type
_entity.pdbx_description
1 polymer ?
#
loop_
_entity_poly.entity_id
_entity_poly.type
_entity_poly.pdbx_seq_one_letter_code
_entity_poly.pdbx_strand_id
1 'polypeptide(L)'
;MRVKSLHIVLLYNSCTLGVPDQPDDTSSTDELRSMIRRIARVLRGLNHRVTILPLAQDLLAFQHRLRRLRPDVVFNQYDDVVHGALYEMRVAALVRMLGYPMTGSPALALGLTRSKYMTASLLHGVGVLIP
;
A
#
# COMPACT_ATOMS: atom_id res chain seq x y z
N MET A 1 12.86 26.87 5.82
CA MET A 1 11.59 26.35 6.38
C MET A 1 11.89 25.00 7.07
N ARG A 2 11.70 24.89 8.40
CA ARG A 2 11.87 23.58 9.06
C ARG A 2 10.68 22.70 8.71
N VAL A 3 10.91 21.59 8.01
CA VAL A 3 9.88 20.59 7.75
C VAL A 3 9.47 19.96 9.10
N LYS A 4 8.17 19.97 9.40
CA LYS A 4 7.64 19.34 10.63
C LYS A 4 7.95 17.84 10.57
N SER A 5 8.51 17.31 11.65
CA SER A 5 8.69 15.85 11.81
C SER A 5 7.32 15.18 11.90
N LEU A 6 7.11 14.13 11.11
CA LEU A 6 5.88 13.34 11.07
C LEU A 6 6.16 11.92 11.58
N HIS A 7 5.15 11.29 12.17
CA HIS A 7 5.13 9.85 12.34
C HIS A 7 4.52 9.19 11.11
N ILE A 8 5.34 8.52 10.34
CA ILE A 8 4.97 7.83 9.11
C ILE A 8 4.88 6.33 9.37
N VAL A 9 3.74 5.73 9.08
CA VAL A 9 3.62 4.27 8.97
C VAL A 9 3.87 3.88 7.52
N LEU A 10 4.95 3.14 7.27
CA LEU A 10 5.28 2.57 5.97
C LEU A 10 4.61 1.20 5.88
N LEU A 11 3.51 1.14 5.15
CA LEU A 11 2.68 -0.05 4.95
C LEU A 11 3.15 -0.82 3.72
N TYR A 12 3.30 -2.14 3.84
CA TYR A 12 3.60 -3.02 2.72
C TYR A 12 2.98 -4.41 2.87
N ASN A 13 2.86 -5.13 1.76
CA ASN A 13 2.39 -6.52 1.76
C ASN A 13 3.51 -7.46 2.25
N SER A 14 3.21 -8.25 3.28
CA SER A 14 4.11 -9.31 3.76
C SER A 14 3.70 -10.72 3.32
N CYS A 15 2.59 -10.85 2.61
CA CYS A 15 2.09 -12.11 2.08
C CYS A 15 2.72 -12.40 0.71
N THR A 16 3.97 -12.79 0.70
CA THR A 16 4.56 -13.50 -0.43
C THR A 16 4.72 -14.99 -0.12
N LEU A 17 4.12 -15.45 0.98
CA LEU A 17 4.30 -16.81 1.47
C LEU A 17 3.04 -17.62 1.21
N GLY A 18 3.15 -18.60 0.32
CA GLY A 18 2.24 -19.73 0.25
C GLY A 18 1.18 -19.68 -0.84
N VAL A 19 1.56 -19.40 -2.08
CA VAL A 19 0.84 -19.96 -3.22
C VAL A 19 1.38 -21.38 -3.38
N PRO A 20 0.59 -22.44 -3.12
CA PRO A 20 0.99 -23.81 -3.46
C PRO A 20 1.29 -23.82 -4.97
N ASP A 21 2.39 -24.41 -5.39
CA ASP A 21 2.84 -24.58 -6.77
C ASP A 21 3.55 -23.41 -7.47
N GLN A 22 3.93 -22.33 -6.78
CA GLN A 22 4.98 -21.47 -7.32
C GLN A 22 6.30 -21.75 -6.56
N PRO A 23 7.42 -21.94 -7.27
CA PRO A 23 8.72 -22.04 -6.61
C PRO A 23 8.93 -20.80 -5.76
N ASP A 24 9.38 -20.98 -4.53
CA ASP A 24 9.71 -19.91 -3.58
C ASP A 24 10.55 -18.84 -4.28
N ASP A 25 9.90 -17.78 -4.74
CA ASP A 25 10.60 -16.61 -5.27
C ASP A 25 11.07 -15.76 -4.07
N THR A 26 12.04 -16.34 -3.35
CA THR A 26 12.72 -15.67 -2.24
C THR A 26 13.36 -14.36 -2.70
N SER A 27 13.74 -14.28 -3.97
CA SER A 27 14.34 -13.10 -4.59
C SER A 27 13.39 -11.90 -4.57
N SER A 28 12.14 -12.05 -5.01
CA SER A 28 11.16 -10.96 -5.06
C SER A 28 10.79 -10.45 -3.67
N THR A 29 10.76 -11.35 -2.69
CA THR A 29 10.48 -11.01 -1.29
C THR A 29 11.62 -10.21 -0.66
N ASP A 30 12.86 -10.59 -0.93
CA ASP A 30 14.03 -9.89 -0.41
C ASP A 30 14.23 -8.54 -1.09
N GLU A 31 13.93 -8.43 -2.38
CA GLU A 31 13.91 -7.16 -3.10
C GLU A 31 12.89 -6.19 -2.52
N LEU A 32 11.65 -6.64 -2.28
CA LEU A 32 10.61 -5.83 -1.65
C LEU A 32 11.07 -5.35 -0.26
N ARG A 33 11.57 -6.25 0.59
CA ARG A 33 12.08 -5.90 1.91
C ARG A 33 13.23 -4.90 1.85
N SER A 34 14.13 -5.06 0.87
CA SER A 34 15.24 -4.15 0.63
C SER A 34 14.73 -2.76 0.24
N MET A 35 13.77 -2.69 -0.69
CA MET A 35 13.13 -1.45 -1.10
C MET A 35 12.46 -0.74 0.09
N ILE A 36 11.67 -1.45 0.89
CA ILE A 36 11.01 -0.91 2.08
C ILE A 36 12.03 -0.34 3.08
N ARG A 37 13.13 -1.04 3.32
CA ARG A 37 14.21 -0.54 4.21
C ARG A 37 14.87 0.71 3.64
N ARG A 38 15.07 0.80 2.33
CA ARG A 38 15.63 1.99 1.66
C ARG A 38 14.70 3.19 1.81
N ILE A 39 13.41 3.02 1.53
CA ILE A 39 12.39 4.08 1.73
C ILE A 39 12.40 4.54 3.19
N ALA A 40 12.36 3.62 4.14
CA ALA A 40 12.38 3.96 5.56
C ALA A 40 13.64 4.74 5.96
N ARG A 41 14.81 4.38 5.41
CA ARG A 41 16.07 5.09 5.65
C ARG A 41 16.02 6.52 5.14
N VAL A 42 15.52 6.73 3.92
CA VAL A 42 15.38 8.07 3.33
C VAL A 42 14.43 8.93 4.18
N LEU A 43 13.27 8.42 4.54
CA LEU A 43 12.29 9.16 5.34
C LEU A 43 12.84 9.52 6.74
N ARG A 44 13.61 8.63 7.36
CA ARG A 44 14.30 8.92 8.62
C ARG A 44 15.39 9.97 8.45
N GLY A 45 16.13 9.94 7.33
CA GLY A 45 17.11 10.96 6.98
C GLY A 45 16.48 12.35 6.79
N LEU A 46 15.20 12.40 6.43
CA LEU A 46 14.39 13.63 6.36
C LEU A 46 13.78 14.03 7.71
N ASN A 47 14.24 13.44 8.82
CA ASN A 47 13.82 13.73 10.18
C ASN A 47 12.38 13.30 10.50
N HIS A 48 11.86 12.25 9.85
CA HIS A 48 10.57 11.65 10.18
C HIS A 48 10.74 10.41 11.08
N ARG A 49 9.78 10.19 11.99
CA ARG A 49 9.66 8.92 12.71
C ARG A 49 8.99 7.89 11.79
N VAL A 50 9.65 6.78 11.51
CA VAL A 50 9.12 5.77 10.57
C VAL A 50 8.93 4.43 11.26
N THR A 51 7.70 3.95 11.25
CA THR A 51 7.32 2.60 11.65
C THR A 51 6.99 1.77 10.41
N ILE A 52 7.72 0.68 10.18
CA ILE A 52 7.43 -0.27 9.12
C ILE A 52 6.32 -1.20 9.64
N LEU A 53 5.21 -1.28 8.91
CA LEU A 53 4.04 -2.08 9.27
C LEU A 53 3.72 -3.07 8.15
N PRO A 54 4.12 -4.34 8.31
CA PRO A 54 3.70 -5.38 7.39
C PRO A 54 2.21 -5.69 7.59
N LEU A 55 1.51 -5.88 6.49
CA LEU A 55 0.16 -6.40 6.46
C LEU A 55 0.14 -7.71 5.69
N ALA A 56 -0.25 -8.77 6.39
CA ALA A 56 -0.65 -10.04 5.80
C ALA A 56 -2.15 -9.98 5.45
N GLN A 57 -2.92 -10.98 5.87
CA GLN A 57 -4.35 -11.07 5.56
C GLN A 57 -5.26 -10.54 6.68
N ASP A 58 -4.72 -10.36 7.90
CA ASP A 58 -5.51 -9.99 9.05
C ASP A 58 -5.74 -8.47 9.12
N LEU A 59 -6.84 -8.03 8.52
CA LEU A 59 -7.25 -6.61 8.53
C LEU A 59 -7.63 -6.12 9.93
N LEU A 60 -8.14 -6.99 10.80
CA LEU A 60 -8.51 -6.60 12.17
C LEU A 60 -7.27 -6.31 13.00
N ALA A 61 -6.29 -7.21 12.97
CA ALA A 61 -5.01 -6.98 13.63
C ALA A 61 -4.30 -5.74 13.08
N PHE A 62 -4.34 -5.53 11.77
CA PHE A 62 -3.81 -4.34 11.13
C PHE A 62 -4.50 -3.06 11.65
N GLN A 63 -5.83 -3.04 11.67
CA GLN A 63 -6.61 -1.92 12.20
C GLN A 63 -6.23 -1.58 13.65
N HIS A 64 -6.14 -2.58 14.52
CA HIS A 64 -5.75 -2.39 15.91
C HIS A 64 -4.33 -1.82 16.04
N ARG A 65 -3.39 -2.34 15.27
CA ARG A 65 -2.01 -1.85 15.25
C ARG A 65 -1.94 -0.40 14.76
N LEU A 66 -2.64 -0.08 13.66
CA LEU A 66 -2.65 1.26 13.09
C LEU A 66 -3.23 2.29 14.06
N ARG A 67 -4.35 1.97 14.72
CA ARG A 67 -4.96 2.82 15.76
C ARG A 67 -4.03 3.06 16.94
N ARG A 68 -3.26 2.05 17.37
CA ARG A 68 -2.30 2.19 18.46
C ARG A 68 -1.10 3.04 18.07
N LEU A 69 -0.65 2.96 16.83
CA LEU A 69 0.48 3.74 16.31
C LEU A 69 0.15 5.22 16.14
N ARG A 70 -1.10 5.57 15.85
CA ARG A 70 -1.58 6.94 15.60
C ARG A 70 -0.64 7.72 14.66
N PRO A 71 -0.42 7.27 13.42
CA PRO A 71 0.47 7.97 12.51
C PRO A 71 -0.12 9.30 12.04
N ASP A 72 0.74 10.24 11.67
CA ASP A 72 0.34 11.44 10.94
C ASP A 72 -0.03 11.12 9.48
N VAL A 73 0.62 10.11 8.89
CA VAL A 73 0.37 9.66 7.52
C VAL A 73 0.76 8.18 7.34
N VAL A 74 0.02 7.49 6.50
CA VAL A 74 0.37 6.15 6.03
C VAL A 74 1.03 6.27 4.65
N PHE A 75 2.29 5.86 4.55
CA PHE A 75 3.00 5.73 3.29
C PHE A 75 2.69 4.36 2.71
N ASN A 76 1.84 4.33 1.67
CA ASN A 76 1.29 3.09 1.13
C ASN A 76 2.22 2.50 0.06
N GLN A 77 2.79 1.33 0.36
CA GLN A 77 3.53 0.45 -0.55
C GLN A 77 2.88 -0.95 -0.57
N TYR A 78 1.58 -0.99 -0.28
CA TYR A 78 0.83 -2.23 -0.34
C TYR A 78 0.46 -2.54 -1.80
N ASP A 79 0.97 -3.64 -2.31
CA ASP A 79 0.63 -4.23 -3.60
C ASP A 79 0.29 -5.71 -3.38
N ASP A 80 -0.89 -6.14 -3.78
CA ASP A 80 -1.36 -7.50 -3.53
C ASP A 80 -1.48 -8.28 -4.84
N VAL A 81 -0.50 -9.11 -5.08
CA VAL A 81 -0.47 -10.01 -6.24
C VAL A 81 -1.30 -11.28 -6.00
N VAL A 82 -1.47 -11.66 -4.72
CA VAL A 82 -2.03 -12.98 -4.33
C VAL A 82 -3.56 -12.94 -4.17
N HIS A 83 -4.09 -11.93 -3.47
CA HIS A 83 -5.53 -11.87 -3.14
C HIS A 83 -6.34 -11.03 -4.13
N GLY A 84 -5.66 -10.54 -5.17
CA GLY A 84 -6.26 -9.80 -6.26
C GLY A 84 -6.55 -8.33 -5.96
N ALA A 85 -6.91 -7.65 -7.01
CA ALA A 85 -7.07 -6.21 -7.14
C ALA A 85 -7.95 -5.54 -6.09
N LEU A 86 -8.95 -6.22 -5.60
CA LEU A 86 -9.91 -5.66 -4.65
C LEU A 86 -9.32 -5.52 -3.24
N TYR A 87 -8.27 -6.27 -2.91
CA TYR A 87 -7.71 -6.21 -1.57
C TYR A 87 -6.93 -4.91 -1.32
N GLU A 88 -6.18 -4.42 -2.30
CA GLU A 88 -5.53 -3.11 -2.23
C GLU A 88 -6.54 -1.98 -2.02
N MET A 89 -7.66 -2.03 -2.78
CA MET A 89 -8.77 -1.08 -2.61
C MET A 89 -9.33 -1.13 -1.18
N ARG A 90 -9.53 -2.34 -0.63
CA ARG A 90 -10.03 -2.51 0.74
C ARG A 90 -9.08 -1.96 1.79
N VAL A 91 -7.77 -2.20 1.64
CA VAL A 91 -6.74 -1.67 2.53
C VAL A 91 -6.72 -0.15 2.49
N ALA A 92 -6.73 0.44 1.30
CA ALA A 92 -6.77 1.89 1.13
C ALA A 92 -8.05 2.50 1.72
N ALA A 93 -9.20 1.87 1.49
CA ALA A 93 -10.48 2.29 2.08
C ALA A 93 -10.42 2.23 3.60
N LEU A 94 -9.92 1.14 4.19
CA LEU A 94 -9.81 0.98 5.63
C LEU A 94 -8.95 2.07 6.27
N VAL A 95 -7.77 2.36 5.71
CA VAL A 95 -6.89 3.42 6.22
C VAL A 95 -7.61 4.77 6.22
N ARG A 96 -8.31 5.10 5.14
CA ARG A 96 -9.06 6.34 5.01
C ARG A 96 -10.28 6.40 5.95
N MET A 97 -11.02 5.31 6.12
CA MET A 97 -12.14 5.20 7.07
C MET A 97 -11.69 5.37 8.52
N LEU A 98 -10.45 4.99 8.84
CA LEU A 98 -9.84 5.23 10.15
C LEU A 98 -9.39 6.69 10.35
N GLY A 99 -9.54 7.54 9.34
CA GLY A 99 -9.22 8.97 9.40
C GLY A 99 -7.75 9.31 9.12
N TYR A 100 -6.94 8.35 8.67
CA TYR A 100 -5.52 8.61 8.40
C TYR A 100 -5.29 9.09 6.96
N PRO A 101 -4.51 10.18 6.77
CA PRO A 101 -3.97 10.52 5.45
C PRO A 101 -3.13 9.37 4.91
N MET A 102 -3.20 9.16 3.59
CA MET A 102 -2.46 8.08 2.93
C MET A 102 -1.87 8.59 1.61
N THR A 103 -0.64 8.17 1.31
CA THR A 103 -0.03 8.42 -0.02
C THR A 103 -0.58 7.44 -1.05
N GLY A 104 -0.51 7.83 -2.32
CA GLY A 104 -1.01 7.03 -3.43
C GLY A 104 -2.45 7.34 -3.80
N SER A 105 -3.01 6.50 -4.65
CA SER A 105 -4.35 6.71 -5.22
C SER A 105 -5.46 6.39 -4.21
N PRO A 106 -6.63 7.05 -4.31
CA PRO A 106 -7.79 6.70 -3.51
C PRO A 106 -8.30 5.30 -3.84
N ALA A 107 -9.02 4.69 -2.88
CA ALA A 107 -9.49 3.31 -2.97
C ALA A 107 -10.26 3.02 -4.27
N LEU A 108 -11.16 3.92 -4.68
CA LEU A 108 -11.92 3.76 -5.90
C LEU A 108 -11.03 3.74 -7.15
N ALA A 109 -10.02 4.61 -7.22
CA ALA A 109 -9.09 4.62 -8.33
C ALA A 109 -8.28 3.31 -8.40
N LEU A 110 -7.80 2.81 -7.25
CA LEU A 110 -7.13 1.51 -7.18
C LEU A 110 -8.01 0.37 -7.68
N GLY A 111 -9.29 0.36 -7.29
CA GLY A 111 -10.24 -0.66 -7.75
C GLY A 111 -10.50 -0.59 -9.25
N LEU A 112 -10.68 0.61 -9.80
CA LEU A 112 -10.96 0.83 -11.22
C LEU A 112 -9.77 0.47 -12.11
N THR A 113 -8.57 0.92 -11.75
CA THR A 113 -7.36 0.72 -12.57
C THR A 113 -6.89 -0.72 -12.65
N ARG A 114 -7.36 -1.58 -11.76
CA ARG A 114 -7.06 -3.02 -11.81
C ARG A 114 -7.85 -3.77 -12.89
N SER A 115 -8.96 -3.24 -13.34
CA SER A 115 -9.71 -3.79 -14.46
C SER A 115 -9.40 -3.02 -15.74
N LYS A 116 -8.60 -3.61 -16.63
CA LYS A 116 -8.29 -2.99 -17.93
C LYS A 116 -9.55 -2.65 -18.71
N TYR A 117 -10.56 -3.52 -18.67
CA TYR A 117 -11.84 -3.30 -19.34
C TYR A 117 -12.58 -2.08 -18.76
N MET A 118 -12.72 -2.01 -17.43
CA MET A 118 -13.39 -0.87 -16.78
C MET A 118 -12.64 0.43 -17.02
N THR A 119 -11.31 0.41 -16.90
CA THR A 119 -10.46 1.58 -17.17
C THR A 119 -10.64 2.04 -18.62
N ALA A 120 -10.57 1.12 -19.58
CA ALA A 120 -10.77 1.41 -21.00
C ALA A 120 -12.16 2.01 -21.25
N SER A 121 -13.20 1.39 -20.72
CA SER A 121 -14.58 1.87 -20.89
C SER A 121 -14.79 3.29 -20.34
N LEU A 122 -14.23 3.59 -19.16
CA LEU A 122 -14.31 4.92 -18.57
C LEU A 122 -13.55 5.96 -19.40
N LEU A 123 -12.33 5.65 -19.83
CA LEU A 123 -11.51 6.54 -20.65
C LEU A 123 -12.17 6.81 -22.01
N HIS A 124 -12.72 5.79 -22.65
CA HIS A 124 -13.47 5.92 -23.90
C HIS A 124 -14.71 6.82 -23.69
N GLY A 125 -15.43 6.63 -22.57
CA GLY A 125 -16.62 7.42 -22.24
C GLY A 125 -16.36 8.91 -22.06
N VAL A 126 -15.12 9.31 -21.74
CA VAL A 126 -14.68 10.71 -21.65
C VAL A 126 -13.87 11.19 -22.85
N GLY A 127 -13.90 10.43 -23.95
CA GLY A 127 -13.28 10.82 -25.24
C GLY A 127 -11.77 10.56 -25.33
N VAL A 128 -11.19 9.80 -24.41
CA VAL A 128 -9.78 9.39 -24.51
C VAL A 128 -9.66 8.21 -25.48
N LEU A 129 -8.83 8.37 -26.51
CA LEU A 129 -8.51 7.27 -27.43
C LEU A 129 -7.68 6.22 -26.69
N ILE A 130 -8.16 5.00 -26.72
CA ILE A 130 -7.49 3.83 -26.14
C ILE A 130 -7.13 2.86 -27.26
N PRO A 131 -5.96 2.21 -27.21
CA PRO A 131 -5.56 1.22 -28.19
C PRO A 131 -6.42 -0.04 -28.16
#